data_cac43f1355b3a7b046f7345858d09d8a
#
_entry.id   cac43f1355b3a7b046f7345858d09d8a
#
_cell.length_a   1.000
_cell.length_b   1.000
_cell.length_c   1.000
_cell.angle_alpha   90.00
_cell.angle_beta   90.00
_cell.angle_gamma   90.00
#
_symmetry.space_group_name_H-M   'P 1'
#
loop_
_entity.id
_entity.type
_entity.pdbx_description
1 polymer ?
#
loop_
_entity_poly.entity_id
_entity_poly.type
_entity_poly.pdbx_seq_one_letter_code
_entity_poly.pdbx_strand_id
1 'polypeptide(L)'
;MRKIFLVFITLWLIIPAIHAQKVGLVLSGGGAKGMTHIGIIRALEENNIPIDYIAGTSMGAIIGSLYAMGYSPDDMVELLKSEDFKRWYSGEVEEKYVYHFKKNLPTPEFFNIRFSLKDSLKSLKRQFLPTSVVNPIQMNLVFVDLYARATAACKGDFDKLF
;
A
#
# COMPACT_ATOMS: atom_id res chain seq x y z
N MET A 1 41.03 -46.67 0.28
CA MET A 1 39.72 -46.37 0.86
C MET A 1 39.76 -45.10 1.76
N ARG A 2 40.65 -45.05 2.76
CA ARG A 2 40.74 -43.90 3.69
C ARG A 2 41.05 -42.53 3.03
N LYS A 3 41.86 -42.49 1.95
CA LYS A 3 42.17 -41.27 1.20
C LYS A 3 40.99 -40.77 0.36
N ILE A 4 40.21 -41.67 -0.22
CA ILE A 4 39.01 -41.33 -1.01
C ILE A 4 37.92 -40.78 -0.07
N PHE A 5 37.79 -41.36 1.12
CA PHE A 5 36.83 -40.86 2.13
C PHE A 5 37.17 -39.47 2.64
N LEU A 6 38.47 -39.16 2.81
CA LEU A 6 38.92 -37.82 3.18
C LEU A 6 38.66 -36.79 2.07
N VAL A 7 38.86 -37.14 0.80
CA VAL A 7 38.53 -36.28 -0.34
C VAL A 7 37.03 -36.02 -0.41
N PHE A 8 36.20 -37.00 -0.14
CA PHE A 8 34.73 -36.81 -0.10
C PHE A 8 34.30 -35.87 1.04
N ILE A 9 34.92 -36.02 2.23
CA ILE A 9 34.64 -35.13 3.37
C ILE A 9 35.09 -33.69 3.08
N THR A 10 36.28 -33.51 2.49
CA THR A 10 36.74 -32.15 2.15
C THR A 10 35.90 -31.53 1.04
N LEU A 11 35.44 -32.30 0.06
CA LEU A 11 34.53 -31.81 -0.98
C LEU A 11 33.17 -31.41 -0.38
N TRP A 12 32.68 -32.13 0.61
CA TRP A 12 31.42 -31.81 1.31
C TRP A 12 31.54 -30.57 2.20
N LEU A 13 32.71 -30.30 2.79
CA LEU A 13 33.00 -29.12 3.60
C LEU A 13 33.23 -27.84 2.76
N ILE A 14 33.51 -27.99 1.45
CA ILE A 14 33.74 -26.87 0.51
C ILE A 14 32.43 -26.47 -0.18
N ILE A 15 31.30 -27.18 0.01
CA ILE A 15 30.01 -26.67 -0.47
C ILE A 15 29.75 -25.37 0.31
N PRO A 16 29.94 -24.19 -0.30
CA PRO A 16 29.61 -22.94 0.39
C PRO A 16 28.13 -23.05 0.74
N ALA A 17 27.80 -22.74 1.97
CA ALA A 17 26.40 -22.50 2.32
C ALA A 17 25.94 -21.40 1.36
N ILE A 18 25.22 -21.79 0.31
CA ILE A 18 24.63 -20.85 -0.64
C ILE A 18 23.59 -20.11 0.18
N HIS A 19 23.99 -18.98 0.74
CA HIS A 19 23.06 -18.06 1.33
C HIS A 19 22.23 -17.57 0.15
N ALA A 20 20.99 -18.04 0.07
CA ALA A 20 20.06 -17.53 -0.93
C ALA A 20 20.02 -16.01 -0.80
N GLN A 21 20.30 -15.32 -1.88
CA GLN A 21 20.23 -13.85 -1.90
C GLN A 21 18.80 -13.45 -1.59
N LYS A 22 18.64 -12.56 -0.62
CA LYS A 22 17.34 -12.01 -0.29
C LYS A 22 16.92 -10.99 -1.36
N VAL A 23 15.68 -11.08 -1.79
CA VAL A 23 15.13 -10.21 -2.83
C VAL A 23 14.28 -9.12 -2.19
N GLY A 24 14.67 -7.87 -2.42
CA GLY A 24 13.89 -6.69 -2.01
C GLY A 24 13.16 -6.09 -3.20
N LEU A 25 11.85 -5.94 -3.09
CA LEU A 25 10.99 -5.30 -4.10
C LEU A 25 10.69 -3.87 -3.70
N VAL A 26 11.04 -2.91 -4.56
CA VAL A 26 10.75 -1.48 -4.36
C VAL A 26 9.71 -1.02 -5.36
N LEU A 27 8.56 -0.57 -4.87
CA LEU A 27 7.40 -0.17 -5.67
C LEU A 27 7.22 1.34 -5.63
N SER A 28 7.24 1.99 -6.78
CA SER A 28 7.06 3.44 -6.89
C SER A 28 5.58 3.86 -6.83
N GLY A 29 5.34 5.14 -6.59
CA GLY A 29 4.04 5.75 -6.81
C GLY A 29 3.69 5.86 -8.30
N GLY A 30 2.50 6.36 -8.59
CA GLY A 30 2.07 6.64 -9.97
C GLY A 30 0.55 6.61 -10.18
N GLY A 31 -0.23 6.65 -9.12
CA GLY A 31 -1.69 6.55 -9.20
C GLY A 31 -2.13 5.31 -9.96
N ALA A 32 -3.01 5.45 -10.95
CA ALA A 32 -3.50 4.32 -11.75
C ALA A 32 -2.38 3.52 -12.44
N LYS A 33 -1.28 4.17 -12.84
CA LYS A 33 -0.12 3.48 -13.43
C LYS A 33 0.56 2.55 -12.43
N GLY A 34 0.52 2.86 -11.14
CA GLY A 34 1.09 2.01 -10.10
C GLY A 34 0.39 0.65 -9.96
N MET A 35 -0.83 0.49 -10.49
CA MET A 35 -1.52 -0.81 -10.52
C MET A 35 -0.75 -1.87 -11.34
N THR A 36 0.14 -1.46 -12.25
CA THR A 36 1.02 -2.38 -13.00
C THR A 36 1.96 -3.18 -12.09
N HIS A 37 2.20 -2.72 -10.86
CA HIS A 37 3.00 -3.45 -9.89
C HIS A 37 2.43 -4.83 -9.55
N ILE A 38 1.10 -5.01 -9.63
CA ILE A 38 0.46 -6.32 -9.45
C ILE A 38 0.95 -7.32 -10.51
N GLY A 39 1.09 -6.87 -11.76
CA GLY A 39 1.63 -7.70 -12.84
C GLY A 39 3.09 -8.09 -12.61
N ILE A 40 3.88 -7.20 -12.00
CA ILE A 40 5.28 -7.49 -11.64
C ILE A 40 5.33 -8.54 -10.52
N ILE A 41 4.54 -8.38 -9.47
CA ILE A 41 4.44 -9.36 -8.37
C ILE A 41 4.03 -10.72 -8.91
N ARG A 42 3.00 -10.77 -9.76
CA ARG A 42 2.56 -12.01 -10.42
C ARG A 42 3.68 -12.68 -11.21
N ALA A 43 4.41 -11.89 -12.01
CA ALA A 43 5.51 -12.42 -12.80
C ALA A 43 6.66 -12.97 -11.92
N LEU A 44 6.91 -12.37 -10.76
CA LEU A 44 7.90 -12.88 -9.81
C LEU A 44 7.44 -14.21 -9.20
N GLU A 45 6.16 -14.32 -8.79
CA GLU A 45 5.58 -15.56 -8.25
C GLU A 45 5.61 -16.68 -9.30
N GLU A 46 5.16 -16.41 -10.52
CA GLU A 46 5.15 -17.39 -11.64
C GLU A 46 6.55 -17.92 -11.97
N ASN A 47 7.58 -17.12 -11.74
CA ASN A 47 8.97 -17.52 -11.95
C ASN A 47 9.66 -18.03 -10.66
N ASN A 48 8.90 -18.27 -9.59
CA ASN A 48 9.40 -18.73 -8.29
C ASN A 48 10.52 -17.85 -7.71
N ILE A 49 10.44 -16.54 -7.94
CA ILE A 49 11.38 -15.57 -7.37
C ILE A 49 10.79 -15.11 -6.03
N PRO A 50 11.40 -15.48 -4.89
CA PRO A 50 10.89 -15.09 -3.59
C PRO A 50 11.04 -13.59 -3.38
N ILE A 51 10.09 -12.99 -2.66
CA ILE A 51 10.14 -11.59 -2.27
C ILE A 51 10.31 -11.56 -0.76
N ASP A 52 11.52 -11.24 -0.27
CA ASP A 52 11.83 -11.22 1.16
C ASP A 52 11.50 -9.87 1.82
N TYR A 53 11.57 -8.79 1.04
CA TYR A 53 11.33 -7.43 1.54
C TYR A 53 10.55 -6.63 0.52
N ILE A 54 9.61 -5.81 1.02
CA ILE A 54 8.86 -4.87 0.19
C ILE A 54 8.98 -3.47 0.77
N ALA A 55 9.25 -2.50 -0.10
CA ALA A 55 9.14 -1.08 0.18
C ALA A 55 8.31 -0.41 -0.91
N GLY A 56 7.45 0.53 -0.54
CA GLY A 56 6.58 1.18 -1.51
C GLY A 56 6.24 2.62 -1.17
N THR A 57 5.85 3.39 -2.19
CA THR A 57 5.37 4.76 -2.05
C THR A 57 4.05 4.92 -2.79
N SER A 58 3.06 5.64 -2.21
CA SER A 58 1.74 5.90 -2.81
C SER A 58 1.07 4.57 -3.24
N MET A 59 0.67 4.43 -4.51
CA MET A 59 0.07 3.19 -5.02
C MET A 59 0.96 1.96 -4.81
N GLY A 60 2.29 2.11 -4.92
CA GLY A 60 3.23 1.03 -4.62
C GLY A 60 3.22 0.61 -3.15
N ALA A 61 2.96 1.55 -2.22
CA ALA A 61 2.78 1.21 -0.80
C ALA A 61 1.46 0.45 -0.57
N ILE A 62 0.38 0.83 -1.27
CA ILE A 62 -0.91 0.14 -1.19
C ILE A 62 -0.76 -1.31 -1.67
N ILE A 63 -0.21 -1.50 -2.86
CA ILE A 63 -0.05 -2.83 -3.45
C ILE A 63 0.93 -3.67 -2.64
N GLY A 64 2.06 -3.10 -2.23
CA GLY A 64 3.06 -3.80 -1.42
C GLY A 64 2.50 -4.23 -0.06
N SER A 65 1.69 -3.39 0.59
CA SER A 65 1.06 -3.74 1.85
C SER A 65 -0.04 -4.80 1.70
N LEU A 66 -0.84 -4.76 0.64
CA LEU A 66 -1.82 -5.80 0.35
C LEU A 66 -1.11 -7.16 0.14
N TYR A 67 -0.02 -7.16 -0.61
CA TYR A 67 0.78 -8.37 -0.81
C TYR A 67 1.35 -8.90 0.50
N ALA A 68 1.97 -8.03 1.31
CA ALA A 68 2.49 -8.40 2.62
C ALA A 68 1.41 -8.94 3.58
N MET A 69 0.15 -8.53 3.41
CA MET A 69 -1.00 -9.06 4.15
C MET A 69 -1.53 -10.39 3.60
N GLY A 70 -0.92 -10.95 2.55
CA GLY A 70 -1.29 -12.23 1.97
C GLY A 70 -2.33 -12.17 0.84
N TYR A 71 -2.61 -11.00 0.29
CA TYR A 71 -3.47 -10.90 -0.89
C TYR A 71 -2.74 -11.43 -2.12
N SER A 72 -3.37 -12.35 -2.84
CA SER A 72 -2.85 -12.78 -4.13
C SER A 72 -2.96 -11.67 -5.19
N PRO A 73 -2.17 -11.72 -6.28
CA PRO A 73 -2.32 -10.80 -7.39
C PRO A 73 -3.75 -10.71 -7.95
N ASP A 74 -4.50 -11.81 -7.94
CA ASP A 74 -5.89 -11.84 -8.41
C ASP A 74 -6.83 -11.14 -7.43
N ASP A 75 -6.70 -11.40 -6.13
CA ASP A 75 -7.46 -10.70 -5.07
C ASP A 75 -7.23 -9.19 -5.12
N MET A 76 -5.98 -8.78 -5.34
CA MET A 76 -5.63 -7.36 -5.49
C MET A 76 -6.30 -6.72 -6.70
N VAL A 77 -6.35 -7.42 -7.85
CA VAL A 77 -7.04 -6.94 -9.05
C VAL A 77 -8.54 -6.83 -8.80
N GLU A 78 -9.15 -7.81 -8.14
CA GLU A 78 -10.57 -7.78 -7.79
C GLU A 78 -10.89 -6.61 -6.85
N LEU A 79 -10.09 -6.43 -5.80
CA LEU A 79 -10.24 -5.31 -4.87
C LEU A 79 -10.15 -3.96 -5.58
N LEU A 80 -9.13 -3.76 -6.43
CA LEU A 80 -8.94 -2.49 -7.14
C LEU A 80 -10.02 -2.19 -8.19
N LYS A 81 -10.69 -3.23 -8.71
CA LYS A 81 -11.83 -3.07 -9.62
C LYS A 81 -13.15 -2.86 -8.90
N SER A 82 -13.22 -3.11 -7.60
CA SER A 82 -14.45 -3.01 -6.83
C SER A 82 -15.01 -1.57 -6.78
N GLU A 83 -16.32 -1.46 -6.65
CA GLU A 83 -16.98 -0.16 -6.44
C GLU A 83 -16.58 0.44 -5.09
N ASP A 84 -16.25 -0.39 -4.11
CA ASP A 84 -15.75 0.06 -2.81
C ASP A 84 -14.44 0.80 -2.98
N PHE A 85 -13.47 0.25 -3.72
CA PHE A 85 -12.20 0.93 -3.97
C PHE A 85 -12.38 2.25 -4.71
N LYS A 86 -13.30 2.31 -5.68
CA LYS A 86 -13.63 3.57 -6.38
C LYS A 86 -14.14 4.62 -5.40
N ARG A 87 -15.04 4.25 -4.47
CA ARG A 87 -15.54 5.15 -3.43
C ARG A 87 -14.44 5.62 -2.49
N TRP A 88 -13.54 4.72 -2.09
CA TRP A 88 -12.41 5.09 -1.24
C TRP A 88 -11.49 6.10 -1.92
N TYR A 89 -11.21 5.86 -3.20
CA TYR A 89 -10.36 6.73 -4.01
C TYR A 89 -11.02 8.07 -4.34
N SER A 90 -12.34 8.10 -4.61
CA SER A 90 -13.08 9.34 -4.88
C SER A 90 -13.34 10.16 -3.62
N GLY A 91 -13.23 9.55 -2.44
CA GLY A 91 -13.56 10.18 -1.17
C GLY A 91 -15.07 10.35 -0.96
N GLU A 92 -15.89 9.64 -1.74
CA GLU A 92 -17.34 9.64 -1.57
C GLU A 92 -17.72 8.95 -0.27
N VAL A 93 -18.57 9.63 0.51
CA VAL A 93 -19.16 9.09 1.72
C VAL A 93 -20.57 8.60 1.40
N GLU A 94 -20.89 7.36 1.75
CA GLU A 94 -22.27 6.89 1.59
C GLU A 94 -23.25 7.82 2.33
N GLU A 95 -24.33 8.23 1.66
CA GLU A 95 -25.31 9.16 2.21
C GLU A 95 -25.85 8.73 3.58
N LYS A 96 -25.94 7.42 3.85
CA LYS A 96 -26.41 6.88 5.14
C LYS A 96 -25.52 7.26 6.33
N TYR A 97 -24.22 7.57 6.08
CA TYR A 97 -23.28 8.00 7.12
C TYR A 97 -23.15 9.52 7.22
N VAL A 98 -23.79 10.27 6.31
CA VAL A 98 -23.76 11.73 6.35
C VAL A 98 -24.93 12.23 7.20
N TYR A 99 -24.62 12.92 8.30
CA TYR A 99 -25.65 13.56 9.11
C TYR A 99 -26.52 14.48 8.26
N HIS A 100 -27.83 14.30 8.30
CA HIS A 100 -28.81 15.04 7.50
C HIS A 100 -28.62 16.57 7.54
N PHE A 101 -28.25 17.13 8.70
CA PHE A 101 -27.99 18.55 8.89
C PHE A 101 -26.60 19.03 8.39
N LYS A 102 -25.72 18.12 7.95
CA LYS A 102 -24.41 18.44 7.39
C LYS A 102 -24.30 18.12 5.89
N LYS A 103 -25.40 17.81 5.23
CA LYS A 103 -25.40 17.68 3.77
C LYS A 103 -25.05 19.04 3.17
N ASN A 104 -23.83 19.19 2.73
CA ASN A 104 -23.48 20.33 1.89
C ASN A 104 -24.29 20.19 0.60
N LEU A 105 -25.15 21.14 0.33
CA LEU A 105 -25.76 21.25 -0.99
C LEU A 105 -24.63 21.33 -2.01
N PRO A 106 -24.68 20.58 -3.12
CA PRO A 106 -23.67 20.66 -4.15
C PRO A 106 -23.67 22.09 -4.72
N THR A 107 -22.77 22.90 -4.20
CA THR A 107 -22.50 24.21 -4.78
C THR A 107 -21.43 24.03 -5.85
N PRO A 108 -21.58 24.63 -7.03
CA PRO A 108 -20.58 24.55 -8.10
C PRO A 108 -19.31 25.37 -7.78
N GLU A 109 -19.02 25.59 -6.51
CA GLU A 109 -17.91 26.40 -6.06
C GLU A 109 -16.63 25.58 -6.06
N PHE A 110 -15.78 25.79 -7.07
CA PHE A 110 -14.42 25.25 -7.10
C PHE A 110 -13.50 25.89 -6.07
N PHE A 111 -13.85 27.10 -5.56
CA PHE A 111 -13.06 27.83 -4.57
C PHE A 111 -13.97 28.50 -3.56
N ASN A 112 -13.77 28.23 -2.28
CA ASN A 112 -14.43 28.93 -1.19
C ASN A 112 -13.41 29.82 -0.48
N ILE A 113 -13.50 31.14 -0.66
CA ILE A 113 -12.62 32.12 -0.02
C ILE A 113 -13.34 32.65 1.21
N ARG A 114 -12.91 32.28 2.39
CA ARG A 114 -13.39 32.86 3.65
C ARG A 114 -12.48 34.03 4.05
N PHE A 115 -13.03 35.21 4.07
CA PHE A 115 -12.36 36.40 4.60
C PHE A 115 -12.62 36.51 6.10
N SER A 116 -11.56 36.52 6.91
CA SER A 116 -11.64 36.87 8.32
C SER A 116 -10.96 38.23 8.50
N LEU A 117 -11.69 39.18 9.05
CA LEU A 117 -11.17 40.54 9.30
C LEU A 117 -10.09 40.59 10.40
N LYS A 118 -9.84 39.46 11.09
CA LYS A 118 -8.86 39.36 12.18
C LYS A 118 -7.51 38.76 11.76
N ASP A 119 -7.39 38.25 10.57
CA ASP A 119 -6.17 37.53 10.14
C ASP A 119 -5.28 38.45 9.29
N SER A 120 -4.02 38.51 9.65
CA SER A 120 -3.03 39.27 8.88
C SER A 120 -2.77 38.63 7.51
N LEU A 121 -2.32 39.42 6.53
CA LEU A 121 -2.04 39.02 5.13
C LEU A 121 -1.18 37.73 4.98
N LYS A 122 -0.44 37.30 6.03
CA LYS A 122 0.32 36.05 6.03
C LYS A 122 -0.55 34.80 6.16
N SER A 123 -1.73 34.92 6.75
CA SER A 123 -2.70 33.81 6.87
C SER A 123 -3.44 33.56 5.56
N LEU A 124 -3.67 34.58 4.75
CA LEU A 124 -4.30 34.49 3.45
C LEU A 124 -3.56 33.54 2.50
N LYS A 125 -2.23 33.56 2.51
CA LYS A 125 -1.41 32.71 1.61
C LYS A 125 -1.57 31.20 1.87
N ARG A 126 -1.96 30.79 3.07
CA ARG A 126 -2.18 29.37 3.42
C ARG A 126 -3.59 28.85 3.11
N GLN A 127 -4.56 29.77 2.94
CA GLN A 127 -5.96 29.40 2.70
C GLN A 127 -6.32 29.23 1.21
N PHE A 128 -5.43 29.65 0.29
CA PHE A 128 -5.72 29.65 -1.15
C PHE A 128 -5.58 28.29 -1.84
N LEU A 129 -4.91 27.33 -1.21
CA LEU A 129 -4.76 26.01 -1.81
C LEU A 129 -5.47 24.98 -0.93
N PRO A 130 -6.38 24.18 -1.50
CA PRO A 130 -6.94 23.05 -0.78
C PRO A 130 -5.79 22.10 -0.41
N THR A 131 -5.80 21.62 0.83
CA THR A 131 -4.79 20.68 1.33
C THR A 131 -4.89 19.31 0.65
N SER A 132 -6.04 19.01 0.08
CA SER A 132 -6.28 17.82 -0.75
C SER A 132 -7.42 18.08 -1.72
N VAL A 133 -7.30 17.57 -2.93
CA VAL A 133 -8.36 17.61 -3.96
C VAL A 133 -9.46 16.59 -3.65
N VAL A 134 -9.11 15.53 -2.94
CA VAL A 134 -10.02 14.45 -2.53
C VAL A 134 -9.95 14.31 -1.02
N ASN A 135 -11.08 14.03 -0.38
CA ASN A 135 -11.13 13.80 1.06
C ASN A 135 -10.46 12.46 1.41
N PRO A 136 -9.32 12.44 2.11
CA PRO A 136 -8.57 11.21 2.39
C PRO A 136 -9.17 10.36 3.52
N ILE A 137 -10.22 10.86 4.21
CA ILE A 137 -10.77 10.21 5.41
C ILE A 137 -11.23 8.79 5.11
N GLN A 138 -11.94 8.57 4.00
CA GLN A 138 -12.44 7.24 3.63
C GLN A 138 -11.30 6.25 3.41
N MET A 139 -10.31 6.64 2.62
CA MET A 139 -9.14 5.83 2.35
C MET A 139 -8.37 5.49 3.65
N ASN A 140 -8.20 6.48 4.52
CA ASN A 140 -7.52 6.28 5.80
C ASN A 140 -8.27 5.30 6.70
N LEU A 141 -9.60 5.40 6.80
CA LEU A 141 -10.42 4.49 7.63
C LEU A 141 -10.33 3.05 7.12
N VAL A 142 -10.37 2.86 5.82
CA VAL A 142 -10.24 1.52 5.22
C VAL A 142 -8.86 0.93 5.48
N PHE A 143 -7.80 1.70 5.32
CA PHE A 143 -6.46 1.22 5.64
C PHE A 143 -6.28 0.90 7.12
N VAL A 144 -6.87 1.71 8.01
CA VAL A 144 -6.85 1.38 9.45
C VAL A 144 -7.52 0.04 9.71
N ASP A 145 -8.67 -0.25 9.08
CA ASP A 145 -9.35 -1.55 9.24
C ASP A 145 -8.52 -2.71 8.66
N LEU A 146 -8.01 -2.56 7.43
CA LEU A 146 -7.18 -3.59 6.79
C LEU A 146 -5.91 -3.88 7.60
N TYR A 147 -5.20 -2.84 8.03
CA TYR A 147 -3.97 -3.02 8.80
C TYR A 147 -4.23 -3.53 10.21
N ALA A 148 -5.34 -3.15 10.83
CA ALA A 148 -5.72 -3.69 12.14
C ALA A 148 -5.92 -5.21 12.08
N ARG A 149 -6.58 -5.70 11.02
CA ARG A 149 -6.77 -7.15 10.80
C ARG A 149 -5.44 -7.86 10.59
N ALA A 150 -4.56 -7.32 9.75
CA ALA A 150 -3.23 -7.87 9.52
C ALA A 150 -2.37 -7.86 10.79
N THR A 151 -2.37 -6.74 11.54
CA THR A 151 -1.66 -6.61 12.82
C THR A 151 -2.17 -7.63 13.85
N ALA A 152 -3.47 -7.86 13.90
CA ALA A 152 -4.06 -8.86 14.79
C ALA A 152 -3.64 -10.28 14.38
N ALA A 153 -3.61 -10.58 13.09
CA ALA A 153 -3.20 -11.89 12.57
C ALA A 153 -1.74 -12.22 12.90
N CYS A 154 -0.82 -11.27 12.74
CA CYS A 154 0.61 -11.45 13.06
C CYS A 154 0.96 -11.16 14.53
N LYS A 155 -0.02 -10.79 15.37
CA LYS A 155 0.18 -10.41 16.80
C LYS A 155 1.21 -9.29 16.99
N GLY A 156 1.26 -8.35 16.03
CA GLY A 156 2.19 -7.23 16.03
C GLY A 156 3.61 -7.55 15.55
N ASP A 157 3.87 -8.78 15.15
CA ASP A 157 5.14 -9.21 14.59
C ASP A 157 5.02 -9.24 13.05
N PHE A 158 5.39 -8.15 12.40
CA PHE A 158 5.21 -7.98 10.95
C PHE A 158 6.09 -8.91 10.11
N ASP A 159 7.16 -9.47 10.68
CA ASP A 159 7.99 -10.48 10.00
C ASP A 159 7.23 -11.80 9.77
N LYS A 160 6.04 -11.95 10.35
CA LYS A 160 5.15 -13.11 10.17
C LYS A 160 4.04 -12.88 9.14
N LEU A 161 4.03 -11.77 8.44
CA LEU A 161 3.04 -11.50 7.38
C LEU A 161 3.41 -12.13 6.03
N PHE A 162 4.65 -12.59 5.86
CA PHE A 162 5.14 -13.32 4.68
C PHE A 162 5.25 -14.81 4.95
#